data_a879318116be9289d18c3102db18d6c6
#
_entry.id   a879318116be9289d18c3102db18d6c6
#
_cell.length_a   1.000
_cell.length_b   1.000
_cell.length_c   1.000
_cell.angle_alpha   90.00
_cell.angle_beta   90.00
_cell.angle_gamma   90.00
#
_symmetry.space_group_name_H-M   'P 1'
#
loop_
_entity.id
_entity.type
_entity.pdbx_description
1 polymer ?
#
loop_
_entity_poly.entity_id
_entity_poly.type
_entity_poly.pdbx_seq_one_letter_code
_entity_poly.pdbx_strand_id
1 'polypeptide(L)'
;MNQRQAAVSRARREIVEAAGAQFAAHGYEGTSFSRVAEAMGKPKSAIGYHLFASKERLAGAVVEDQEDRWLRIEAALDQPGALLELVVFLLTAARTVEVCPVAAGAIRLLQDMPRLGLAVERRFDVWRFTRGHLEAELAARGIHAADLDATVDVLLSATFGVLSYRSPSAPAGDQVERLRSLWIPLLTHLGLPDADAVVRAAHALDLTLVEEGRADAAEAHLGTDRARA
;
A
#
# COMPACT_ATOMS: atom_id res chain seq x y z
N MET A 1 23.13 12.07 -14.28
CA MET A 1 21.77 11.80 -14.84
C MET A 1 21.54 12.71 -16.04
N ASN A 2 21.12 12.18 -17.21
CA ASN A 2 20.84 12.99 -18.39
C ASN A 2 19.50 13.73 -18.17
N GLN A 3 19.43 15.03 -18.48
CA GLN A 3 18.22 15.87 -18.34
C GLN A 3 16.97 15.25 -18.98
N ARG A 4 17.14 14.54 -20.10
CA ARG A 4 16.06 13.82 -20.78
C ARG A 4 15.49 12.67 -19.95
N GLN A 5 16.32 11.88 -19.30
CA GLN A 5 15.88 10.79 -18.41
C GLN A 5 15.14 11.33 -17.18
N ALA A 6 15.64 12.41 -16.57
CA ALA A 6 14.96 13.07 -15.46
C ALA A 6 13.57 13.61 -15.85
N ALA A 7 13.44 14.17 -17.06
CA ALA A 7 12.17 14.65 -17.57
C ALA A 7 11.15 13.50 -17.79
N VAL A 8 11.61 12.36 -18.36
CA VAL A 8 10.78 11.16 -18.57
C VAL A 8 10.32 10.58 -17.23
N SER A 9 11.22 10.45 -16.25
CA SER A 9 10.88 9.94 -14.92
C SER A 9 9.89 10.85 -14.19
N ARG A 10 10.03 12.17 -14.33
CA ARG A 10 9.06 13.13 -13.78
C ARG A 10 7.69 12.99 -14.43
N ALA A 11 7.65 12.95 -15.77
CA ALA A 11 6.41 12.77 -16.51
C ALA A 11 5.70 11.46 -16.13
N ARG A 12 6.46 10.36 -15.97
CA ARG A 12 5.93 9.07 -15.51
C ARG A 12 5.30 9.20 -14.13
N ARG A 13 5.97 9.85 -13.16
CA ARG A 13 5.44 10.05 -11.80
C ARG A 13 4.15 10.87 -11.81
N GLU A 14 4.12 12.00 -12.52
CA GLU A 14 2.92 12.85 -12.65
C GLU A 14 1.73 12.05 -13.19
N ILE A 15 1.95 11.17 -14.18
CA ILE A 15 0.90 10.31 -14.75
C ILE A 15 0.44 9.28 -13.71
N VAL A 16 1.35 8.64 -12.97
CA VAL A 16 1.01 7.66 -11.92
C VAL A 16 0.21 8.33 -10.80
N GLU A 17 0.59 9.54 -10.38
CA GLU A 17 -0.14 10.31 -9.37
C GLU A 17 -1.57 10.64 -9.82
N ALA A 18 -1.72 11.17 -11.03
CA ALA A 18 -3.04 11.45 -11.59
C ALA A 18 -3.88 10.18 -11.78
N ALA A 19 -3.27 9.09 -12.25
CA ALA A 19 -3.92 7.80 -12.42
C ALA A 19 -4.37 7.22 -11.09
N GLY A 20 -3.53 7.29 -10.05
CA GLY A 20 -3.88 6.85 -8.70
C GLY A 20 -5.15 7.52 -8.19
N ALA A 21 -5.24 8.84 -8.34
CA ALA A 21 -6.44 9.59 -7.97
C ALA A 21 -7.68 9.14 -8.78
N GLN A 22 -7.53 8.89 -10.09
CA GLN A 22 -8.63 8.42 -10.92
C GLN A 22 -9.06 6.99 -10.57
N PHE A 23 -8.12 6.08 -10.30
CA PHE A 23 -8.43 4.73 -9.84
C PHE A 23 -9.08 4.74 -8.45
N ALA A 24 -8.63 5.59 -7.54
CA ALA A 24 -9.26 5.75 -6.23
C ALA A 24 -10.75 6.17 -6.35
N ALA A 25 -11.03 7.13 -7.22
CA ALA A 25 -12.37 7.68 -7.39
C ALA A 25 -13.31 6.75 -8.20
N HIS A 26 -12.79 6.11 -9.25
CA HIS A 26 -13.62 5.46 -10.27
C HIS A 26 -13.38 3.96 -10.44
N GLY A 27 -12.40 3.38 -9.75
CA GLY A 27 -11.97 1.99 -9.91
C GLY A 27 -11.26 1.72 -11.24
N TYR A 28 -10.92 0.45 -11.47
CA TYR A 28 -10.23 0.06 -12.69
C TYR A 28 -11.09 0.36 -13.93
N GLU A 29 -12.33 -0.14 -14.00
CA GLU A 29 -13.17 -0.01 -15.19
C GLU A 29 -13.54 1.43 -15.49
N GLY A 30 -13.85 2.25 -14.48
CA GLY A 30 -14.24 3.66 -14.62
C GLY A 30 -13.11 4.60 -15.01
N THR A 31 -11.85 4.14 -15.01
CA THR A 31 -10.68 4.96 -15.36
C THR A 31 -10.25 4.72 -16.80
N SER A 32 -9.82 5.78 -17.48
CA SER A 32 -9.27 5.74 -18.84
C SER A 32 -8.12 6.72 -19.01
N PHE A 33 -7.26 6.51 -20.01
CA PHE A 33 -6.19 7.48 -20.35
C PHE A 33 -6.73 8.89 -20.60
N SER A 34 -7.93 9.02 -21.18
CA SER A 34 -8.56 10.32 -21.42
C SER A 34 -8.89 11.02 -20.10
N ARG A 35 -9.47 10.31 -19.12
CA ARG A 35 -9.76 10.87 -17.79
C ARG A 35 -8.50 11.26 -17.03
N VAL A 36 -7.44 10.44 -17.12
CA VAL A 36 -6.16 10.77 -16.49
C VAL A 36 -5.56 12.03 -17.13
N ALA A 37 -5.56 12.15 -18.45
CA ALA A 37 -5.09 13.33 -19.16
C ALA A 37 -5.89 14.59 -18.81
N GLU A 38 -7.21 14.47 -18.74
CA GLU A 38 -8.12 15.55 -18.35
C GLU A 38 -7.82 16.01 -16.92
N ALA A 39 -7.64 15.10 -15.98
CA ALA A 39 -7.27 15.41 -14.60
C ALA A 39 -5.92 16.12 -14.48
N MET A 40 -4.99 15.87 -15.41
CA MET A 40 -3.71 16.56 -15.50
C MET A 40 -3.78 17.91 -16.24
N GLY A 41 -4.92 18.28 -16.82
CA GLY A 41 -5.03 19.43 -17.71
C GLY A 41 -4.19 19.31 -18.99
N LYS A 42 -3.91 18.07 -19.43
CA LYS A 42 -3.03 17.77 -20.57
C LYS A 42 -3.83 17.06 -21.69
N PRO A 43 -3.41 17.21 -22.97
CA PRO A 43 -4.00 16.44 -24.05
C PRO A 43 -3.72 14.93 -23.86
N LYS A 44 -4.60 14.07 -24.37
CA LYS A 44 -4.44 12.59 -24.26
C LYS A 44 -3.09 12.10 -24.82
N SER A 45 -2.56 12.76 -25.82
CA SER A 45 -1.24 12.46 -26.40
C SER A 45 -0.07 12.66 -25.41
N ALA A 46 -0.27 13.43 -24.34
CA ALA A 46 0.76 13.63 -23.30
C ALA A 46 0.96 12.39 -22.42
N ILE A 47 -0.07 11.53 -22.31
CA ILE A 47 0.04 10.20 -21.70
C ILE A 47 0.49 9.22 -22.78
N GLY A 48 1.63 9.53 -23.43
CA GLY A 48 2.08 8.79 -24.60
C GLY A 48 2.17 7.28 -24.37
N TYR A 49 1.74 6.51 -25.36
CA TYR A 49 1.87 5.05 -25.41
C TYR A 49 3.30 4.55 -25.15
N HIS A 50 4.29 5.42 -25.27
CA HIS A 50 5.69 5.15 -24.95
C HIS A 50 5.98 5.11 -23.45
N LEU A 51 5.11 5.69 -22.58
CA LEU A 51 5.26 5.63 -21.13
C LEU A 51 4.44 4.48 -20.54
N PHE A 52 3.23 4.25 -21.06
CA PHE A 52 2.34 3.17 -20.63
C PHE A 52 1.63 2.57 -21.85
N ALA A 53 1.98 1.34 -22.19
CA ALA A 53 1.44 0.65 -23.37
C ALA A 53 -0.05 0.30 -23.24
N SER A 54 -0.56 0.16 -22.00
CA SER A 54 -1.96 -0.19 -21.72
C SER A 54 -2.42 0.38 -20.38
N LYS A 55 -3.76 0.40 -20.16
CA LYS A 55 -4.35 0.75 -18.87
C LYS A 55 -3.90 -0.21 -17.76
N GLU A 56 -3.74 -1.48 -18.09
CA GLU A 56 -3.25 -2.49 -17.17
C GLU A 56 -1.81 -2.19 -16.71
N ARG A 57 -0.92 -1.78 -17.63
CA ARG A 57 0.44 -1.34 -17.30
C ARG A 57 0.45 -0.09 -16.44
N LEU A 58 -0.46 0.84 -16.67
CA LEU A 58 -0.62 2.04 -15.84
C LEU A 58 -1.12 1.67 -14.44
N ALA A 59 -2.11 0.78 -14.34
CA ALA A 59 -2.61 0.27 -13.08
C ALA A 59 -1.52 -0.49 -12.31
N GLY A 60 -0.74 -1.34 -13.00
CA GLY A 60 0.43 -2.00 -12.43
C GLY A 60 1.43 -1.01 -11.83
N ALA A 61 1.73 0.08 -12.52
CA ALA A 61 2.65 1.11 -12.02
C ALA A 61 2.11 1.84 -10.77
N VAL A 62 0.80 2.00 -10.64
CA VAL A 62 0.17 2.55 -9.41
C VAL A 62 0.31 1.57 -8.25
N VAL A 63 0.14 0.27 -8.50
CA VAL A 63 0.33 -0.78 -7.48
C VAL A 63 1.81 -0.88 -7.09
N GLU A 64 2.73 -0.87 -8.06
CA GLU A 64 4.18 -0.88 -7.82
C GLU A 64 4.63 0.28 -6.92
N ASP A 65 4.15 1.52 -7.17
CA ASP A 65 4.48 2.69 -6.33
C ASP A 65 4.03 2.48 -4.87
N GLN A 66 2.89 1.85 -4.65
CA GLN A 66 2.41 1.52 -3.30
C GLN A 66 3.22 0.40 -2.66
N GLU A 67 3.59 -0.63 -3.41
CA GLU A 67 4.41 -1.72 -2.88
C GLU A 67 5.83 -1.23 -2.53
N ASP A 68 6.39 -0.32 -3.31
CA ASP A 68 7.64 0.36 -2.96
C ASP A 68 7.52 1.17 -1.66
N ARG A 69 6.34 1.75 -1.34
CA ARG A 69 6.08 2.37 -0.03
C ARG A 69 6.04 1.34 1.09
N TRP A 70 5.38 0.20 0.88
CA TRP A 70 5.34 -0.86 1.87
C TRP A 70 6.73 -1.41 2.18
N LEU A 71 7.58 -1.60 1.17
CA LEU A 71 8.99 -1.99 1.37
C LEU A 71 9.77 -0.95 2.19
N ARG A 72 9.52 0.35 1.97
CA ARG A 72 10.15 1.40 2.79
C ARG A 72 9.62 1.43 4.23
N ILE A 73 8.31 1.21 4.42
CA ILE A 73 7.75 1.08 5.78
C ILE A 73 8.40 -0.11 6.48
N GLU A 74 8.46 -1.29 5.83
CA GLU A 74 9.11 -2.48 6.37
C GLU A 74 10.57 -2.21 6.77
N ALA A 75 11.34 -1.56 5.89
CA ALA A 75 12.74 -1.23 6.16
C ALA A 75 12.94 -0.20 7.28
N ALA A 76 11.92 0.58 7.62
CA ALA A 76 11.94 1.58 8.70
C ALA A 76 11.39 1.05 10.04
N LEU A 77 10.94 -0.21 10.09
CA LEU A 77 10.48 -0.83 11.33
C LEU A 77 11.67 -1.07 12.26
N ASP A 78 11.52 -0.67 13.52
CA ASP A 78 12.52 -0.83 14.60
C ASP A 78 11.80 -0.94 15.95
N GLN A 79 10.76 -1.76 16.01
CA GLN A 79 9.96 -1.96 17.21
C GLN A 79 10.35 -3.26 17.93
N PRO A 80 10.28 -3.30 19.26
CA PRO A 80 10.52 -4.51 20.02
C PRO A 80 9.30 -5.46 19.90
N GLY A 81 9.46 -6.53 19.10
CA GLY A 81 8.45 -7.58 18.99
C GLY A 81 7.62 -7.52 17.71
N ALA A 82 7.40 -8.71 17.15
CA ALA A 82 6.79 -8.89 15.85
C ALA A 82 5.34 -8.38 15.77
N LEU A 83 4.57 -8.49 16.84
CA LEU A 83 3.21 -7.96 16.89
C LEU A 83 3.19 -6.43 16.77
N LEU A 84 4.07 -5.74 17.49
CA LEU A 84 4.15 -4.28 17.46
C LEU A 84 4.61 -3.80 16.08
N GLU A 85 5.62 -4.44 15.47
CA GLU A 85 6.06 -4.14 14.10
C GLU A 85 4.92 -4.28 13.10
N LEU A 86 4.16 -5.39 13.16
CA LEU A 86 3.01 -5.61 12.30
C LEU A 86 1.97 -4.49 12.46
N VAL A 87 1.61 -4.15 13.68
CA VAL A 87 0.60 -3.11 13.94
C VAL A 87 1.07 -1.75 13.47
N VAL A 88 2.35 -1.38 13.71
CA VAL A 88 2.94 -0.13 13.22
C VAL A 88 2.95 -0.10 11.69
N PHE A 89 3.33 -1.22 11.03
CA PHE A 89 3.25 -1.33 9.57
C PHE A 89 1.84 -1.07 9.06
N LEU A 90 0.85 -1.78 9.59
CA LEU A 90 -0.56 -1.67 9.15
C LEU A 90 -1.13 -0.27 9.40
N LEU A 91 -0.81 0.37 10.54
CA LEU A 91 -1.22 1.76 10.83
C LEU A 91 -0.56 2.75 9.88
N THR A 92 0.73 2.59 9.60
CA THR A 92 1.46 3.46 8.67
C THR A 92 0.92 3.32 7.26
N ALA A 93 0.68 2.09 6.80
CA ALA A 93 0.04 1.82 5.51
C ALA A 93 -1.36 2.44 5.42
N ALA A 94 -2.17 2.35 6.47
CA ALA A 94 -3.49 2.97 6.54
C ALA A 94 -3.41 4.50 6.44
N ARG A 95 -2.48 5.13 7.15
CA ARG A 95 -2.26 6.58 7.09
C ARG A 95 -1.84 7.04 5.69
N THR A 96 -1.02 6.25 4.97
CA THR A 96 -0.66 6.60 3.59
C THR A 96 -1.89 6.60 2.67
N VAL A 97 -2.84 5.69 2.87
CA VAL A 97 -4.10 5.65 2.09
C VAL A 97 -4.97 6.89 2.33
N GLU A 98 -4.96 7.45 3.53
CA GLU A 98 -5.72 8.67 3.85
C GLU A 98 -5.20 9.91 3.13
N VAL A 99 -3.87 10.04 2.99
CA VAL A 99 -3.22 11.26 2.52
C VAL A 99 -2.67 11.17 1.09
N CYS A 100 -2.53 9.97 0.55
CA CYS A 100 -1.92 9.75 -0.76
C CYS A 100 -2.92 9.13 -1.75
N PRO A 101 -3.36 9.88 -2.78
CA PRO A 101 -4.29 9.34 -3.79
C PRO A 101 -3.75 8.11 -4.54
N VAL A 102 -2.42 7.99 -4.71
CA VAL A 102 -1.80 6.81 -5.33
C VAL A 102 -2.02 5.59 -4.45
N ALA A 103 -1.80 5.71 -3.13
CA ALA A 103 -2.04 4.63 -2.20
C ALA A 103 -3.52 4.20 -2.19
N ALA A 104 -4.43 5.15 -2.14
CA ALA A 104 -5.86 4.87 -2.21
C ALA A 104 -6.25 4.16 -3.52
N GLY A 105 -5.71 4.60 -4.66
CA GLY A 105 -5.91 3.98 -5.97
C GLY A 105 -5.36 2.57 -6.03
N ALA A 106 -4.17 2.34 -5.48
CA ALA A 106 -3.54 1.03 -5.43
C ALA A 106 -4.37 0.03 -4.61
N ILE A 107 -4.84 0.42 -3.41
CA ILE A 107 -5.72 -0.43 -2.58
C ILE A 107 -6.97 -0.84 -3.36
N ARG A 108 -7.59 0.09 -4.08
CA ARG A 108 -8.75 -0.23 -4.90
C ARG A 108 -8.42 -1.17 -6.06
N LEU A 109 -7.30 -0.93 -6.76
CA LEU A 109 -6.83 -1.80 -7.83
C LEU A 109 -6.55 -3.23 -7.35
N LEU A 110 -5.94 -3.38 -6.17
CA LEU A 110 -5.69 -4.69 -5.58
C LEU A 110 -6.96 -5.50 -5.31
N GLN A 111 -8.11 -4.83 -5.17
CA GLN A 111 -9.42 -5.47 -5.03
C GLN A 111 -10.12 -5.68 -6.39
N ASP A 112 -10.03 -4.70 -7.29
CA ASP A 112 -10.72 -4.73 -8.59
C ASP A 112 -10.07 -5.73 -9.57
N MET A 113 -8.73 -5.70 -9.70
CA MET A 113 -8.02 -6.45 -10.74
C MET A 113 -8.17 -7.97 -10.64
N PRO A 114 -8.08 -8.61 -9.46
CA PRO A 114 -8.31 -10.06 -9.33
C PRO A 114 -9.72 -10.46 -9.77
N ARG A 115 -10.73 -9.64 -9.46
CA ARG A 115 -12.13 -9.89 -9.87
C ARG A 115 -12.33 -9.82 -11.38
N LEU A 116 -11.45 -9.08 -12.07
CA LEU A 116 -11.44 -8.92 -13.52
C LEU A 116 -10.50 -9.92 -14.21
N GLY A 117 -9.87 -10.84 -13.47
CA GLY A 117 -8.90 -11.80 -13.99
C GLY A 117 -7.59 -11.14 -14.47
N LEU A 118 -7.30 -9.91 -14.01
CA LEU A 118 -6.09 -9.19 -14.35
C LEU A 118 -4.99 -9.48 -13.32
N ALA A 119 -3.84 -9.93 -13.80
CA ALA A 119 -2.69 -10.18 -12.96
C ALA A 119 -1.81 -8.92 -12.87
N VAL A 120 -1.30 -8.65 -11.64
CA VAL A 120 -0.25 -7.66 -11.39
C VAL A 120 0.94 -8.41 -10.83
N GLU A 121 2.12 -8.14 -11.37
CA GLU A 121 3.36 -8.61 -10.76
C GLU A 121 3.49 -7.96 -9.38
N ARG A 122 3.71 -8.79 -8.35
CA ARG A 122 3.75 -8.37 -6.95
C ARG A 122 5.19 -8.33 -6.47
N ARG A 123 5.60 -7.21 -5.87
CA ARG A 123 6.91 -7.03 -5.25
C ARG A 123 6.86 -7.18 -3.74
N PHE A 124 5.70 -6.94 -3.14
CA PHE A 124 5.45 -7.05 -1.71
C PHE A 124 4.23 -7.93 -1.45
N ASP A 125 4.43 -8.98 -0.69
CA ASP A 125 3.37 -9.91 -0.28
C ASP A 125 2.92 -9.57 1.15
N VAL A 126 1.92 -8.69 1.26
CA VAL A 126 1.37 -8.27 2.54
C VAL A 126 0.79 -9.43 3.35
N TRP A 127 0.29 -10.46 2.68
CA TRP A 127 -0.22 -11.65 3.35
C TRP A 127 0.91 -12.42 4.03
N ARG A 128 1.98 -12.70 3.29
CA ARG A 128 3.16 -13.40 3.82
C ARG A 128 3.85 -12.59 4.92
N PHE A 129 3.95 -11.26 4.76
CA PHE A 129 4.48 -10.36 5.78
C PHE A 129 3.66 -10.46 7.07
N THR A 130 2.34 -10.31 6.99
CA THR A 130 1.43 -10.38 8.14
C THR A 130 1.50 -11.74 8.82
N ARG A 131 1.43 -12.82 8.04
CA ARG A 131 1.52 -14.19 8.53
C ARG A 131 2.84 -14.45 9.28
N GLY A 132 3.97 -14.01 8.69
CA GLY A 132 5.29 -14.21 9.29
C GLY A 132 5.44 -13.51 10.64
N HIS A 133 4.94 -12.27 10.77
CA HIS A 133 4.97 -11.55 12.04
C HIS A 133 4.08 -12.19 13.10
N LEU A 134 2.87 -12.60 12.74
CA LEU A 134 1.99 -13.30 13.69
C LEU A 134 2.57 -14.66 14.09
N GLU A 135 3.12 -15.42 13.17
CA GLU A 135 3.78 -16.71 13.46
C GLU A 135 4.97 -16.53 14.42
N ALA A 136 5.82 -15.53 14.17
CA ALA A 136 6.97 -15.22 15.04
C ALA A 136 6.51 -14.81 16.45
N GLU A 137 5.46 -13.99 16.57
CA GLU A 137 4.93 -13.57 17.87
C GLU A 137 4.33 -14.74 18.65
N LEU A 138 3.53 -15.58 17.97
CA LEU A 138 2.91 -16.76 18.58
C LEU A 138 3.99 -17.77 19.04
N ALA A 139 5.00 -18.02 18.18
CA ALA A 139 6.10 -18.90 18.48
C ALA A 139 6.92 -18.42 19.69
N ALA A 140 7.20 -17.11 19.77
CA ALA A 140 7.93 -16.50 20.92
C ALA A 140 7.17 -16.68 22.25
N ARG A 141 5.83 -16.84 22.19
CA ARG A 141 4.98 -17.07 23.36
C ARG A 141 4.63 -18.53 23.61
N GLY A 142 5.07 -19.45 22.74
CA GLY A 142 4.72 -20.88 22.81
C GLY A 142 3.24 -21.15 22.51
N ILE A 143 2.59 -20.26 21.74
CA ILE A 143 1.17 -20.38 21.40
C ILE A 143 1.04 -21.05 20.03
N HIS A 144 0.20 -22.07 19.94
CA HIS A 144 -0.19 -22.72 18.70
C HIS A 144 -1.59 -22.24 18.28
N ALA A 145 -1.66 -21.48 17.19
CA ALA A 145 -2.93 -21.09 16.58
C ALA A 145 -3.31 -22.13 15.53
N ALA A 146 -4.48 -22.77 15.68
CA ALA A 146 -4.95 -23.80 14.75
C ALA A 146 -5.30 -23.24 13.36
N ASP A 147 -5.71 -21.96 13.27
CA ASP A 147 -6.26 -21.32 12.08
C ASP A 147 -5.55 -19.98 11.75
N LEU A 148 -4.21 -19.96 11.83
CA LEU A 148 -3.43 -18.73 11.57
C LEU A 148 -3.70 -18.16 10.17
N ASP A 149 -3.69 -19.01 9.13
CA ASP A 149 -3.89 -18.57 7.74
C ASP A 149 -5.29 -17.97 7.54
N ALA A 150 -6.32 -18.60 8.07
CA ALA A 150 -7.69 -18.07 8.01
C ALA A 150 -7.82 -16.74 8.78
N THR A 151 -7.13 -16.60 9.91
CA THR A 151 -7.14 -15.34 10.66
C THR A 151 -6.43 -14.23 9.91
N VAL A 152 -5.30 -14.52 9.24
CA VAL A 152 -4.59 -13.56 8.36
C VAL A 152 -5.50 -13.11 7.22
N ASP A 153 -6.22 -14.04 6.57
CA ASP A 153 -7.17 -13.73 5.51
C ASP A 153 -8.28 -12.80 5.99
N VAL A 154 -8.88 -13.09 7.14
CA VAL A 154 -9.93 -12.25 7.73
C VAL A 154 -9.39 -10.88 8.12
N LEU A 155 -8.22 -10.83 8.79
CA LEU A 155 -7.60 -9.60 9.24
C LEU A 155 -7.29 -8.67 8.06
N LEU A 156 -6.67 -9.18 7.00
CA LEU A 156 -6.33 -8.39 5.83
C LEU A 156 -7.57 -7.99 5.03
N SER A 157 -8.50 -8.93 4.78
CA SER A 157 -9.74 -8.63 4.04
C SER A 157 -10.56 -7.55 4.72
N ALA A 158 -10.68 -7.62 6.05
CA ALA A 158 -11.41 -6.63 6.83
C ALA A 158 -10.64 -5.30 6.91
N THR A 159 -9.30 -5.32 7.02
CA THR A 159 -8.45 -4.12 6.95
C THR A 159 -8.64 -3.41 5.61
N PHE A 160 -8.51 -4.12 4.49
CA PHE A 160 -8.77 -3.56 3.16
C PHE A 160 -10.21 -3.05 3.01
N GLY A 161 -11.19 -3.74 3.62
CA GLY A 161 -12.57 -3.30 3.66
C GLY A 161 -12.73 -1.96 4.37
N VAL A 162 -12.11 -1.77 5.53
CA VAL A 162 -12.12 -0.48 6.26
C VAL A 162 -11.44 0.62 5.44
N LEU A 163 -10.33 0.33 4.77
CA LEU A 163 -9.60 1.31 3.95
C LEU A 163 -10.39 1.74 2.71
N SER A 164 -11.19 0.86 2.14
CA SER A 164 -11.95 1.11 0.91
C SER A 164 -13.36 1.67 1.15
N TYR A 165 -13.95 1.38 2.31
CA TYR A 165 -15.32 1.80 2.64
C TYR A 165 -15.34 3.03 3.52
N ARG A 166 -15.85 4.15 2.97
CA ARG A 166 -16.17 5.34 3.75
C ARG A 166 -17.63 5.26 4.20
N SER A 167 -17.84 5.11 5.52
CA SER A 167 -19.19 5.23 6.08
C SER A 167 -19.67 6.67 5.96
N PRO A 168 -20.89 6.92 5.45
CA PRO A 168 -21.46 8.28 5.41
C PRO A 168 -21.63 8.94 6.78
N SER A 169 -21.72 8.11 7.83
CA SER A 169 -21.91 8.56 9.23
C SER A 169 -20.62 8.60 10.05
N ALA A 170 -19.48 8.16 9.50
CA ALA A 170 -18.22 8.16 10.24
C ALA A 170 -17.56 9.54 10.21
N PRO A 171 -17.11 10.08 11.36
CA PRO A 171 -16.31 11.29 11.39
C PRO A 171 -15.04 11.16 10.54
N ALA A 172 -14.57 12.28 9.99
CA ALA A 172 -13.26 12.30 9.34
C ALA A 172 -12.18 11.98 10.38
N GLY A 173 -11.27 11.04 10.06
CA GLY A 173 -10.17 10.64 10.94
C GLY A 173 -10.45 9.43 11.84
N ASP A 174 -11.62 8.81 11.77
CA ASP A 174 -12.01 7.64 12.57
C ASP A 174 -11.43 6.29 12.05
N GLN A 175 -10.69 6.31 10.96
CA GLN A 175 -10.21 5.10 10.29
C GLN A 175 -9.27 4.28 11.19
N VAL A 176 -8.38 4.93 11.93
CA VAL A 176 -7.44 4.26 12.86
C VAL A 176 -8.20 3.56 13.98
N GLU A 177 -9.18 4.20 14.60
CA GLU A 177 -9.98 3.58 15.67
C GLU A 177 -10.85 2.43 15.16
N ARG A 178 -11.36 2.52 13.95
CA ARG A 178 -12.07 1.41 13.29
C ARG A 178 -11.16 0.21 13.05
N LEU A 179 -9.91 0.44 12.60
CA LEU A 179 -8.91 -0.60 12.43
C LEU A 179 -8.53 -1.23 13.77
N ARG A 180 -8.29 -0.44 14.82
CA ARG A 180 -8.02 -0.94 16.17
C ARG A 180 -9.16 -1.80 16.70
N SER A 181 -10.39 -1.33 16.56
CA SER A 181 -11.59 -2.06 16.96
C SER A 181 -11.77 -3.39 16.22
N LEU A 182 -11.25 -3.49 14.99
CA LEU A 182 -11.23 -4.71 14.20
C LEU A 182 -10.10 -5.65 14.63
N TRP A 183 -8.88 -5.15 14.78
CA TRP A 183 -7.71 -6.00 15.00
C TRP A 183 -7.68 -6.59 16.42
N ILE A 184 -8.06 -5.82 17.45
CA ILE A 184 -8.02 -6.26 18.84
C ILE A 184 -8.73 -7.59 19.06
N PRO A 185 -10.02 -7.78 18.68
CA PRO A 185 -10.70 -9.04 18.91
C PRO A 185 -10.12 -10.20 18.09
N LEU A 186 -9.64 -9.95 16.86
CA LEU A 186 -9.03 -11.00 16.04
C LEU A 186 -7.69 -11.48 16.63
N LEU A 187 -6.83 -10.55 17.06
CA LEU A 187 -5.56 -10.88 17.68
C LEU A 187 -5.73 -11.55 19.06
N THR A 188 -6.74 -11.10 19.83
CA THR A 188 -7.10 -11.76 21.10
C THR A 188 -7.58 -13.18 20.86
N HIS A 189 -8.37 -13.42 19.81
CA HIS A 189 -8.84 -14.76 19.44
C HIS A 189 -7.68 -15.70 19.04
N LEU A 190 -6.62 -15.18 18.45
CA LEU A 190 -5.39 -15.92 18.17
C LEU A 190 -4.61 -16.35 19.44
N GLY A 191 -5.02 -15.90 20.62
CA GLY A 191 -4.37 -16.19 21.89
C GLY A 191 -3.36 -15.12 22.34
N LEU A 192 -3.47 -13.90 21.81
CA LEU A 192 -2.64 -12.74 22.20
C LEU A 192 -3.43 -11.84 23.19
N PRO A 193 -3.39 -12.12 24.50
CA PRO A 193 -4.29 -11.47 25.48
C PRO A 193 -3.95 -9.99 25.69
N ASP A 194 -2.74 -9.56 25.37
CA ASP A 194 -2.25 -8.18 25.46
C ASP A 194 -2.42 -7.40 24.15
N ALA A 195 -3.10 -7.97 23.16
CA ALA A 195 -3.33 -7.32 21.85
C ALA A 195 -3.97 -5.92 22.00
N ASP A 196 -4.89 -5.73 22.95
CA ASP A 196 -5.49 -4.41 23.21
C ASP A 196 -4.42 -3.37 23.60
N ALA A 197 -3.55 -3.72 24.52
CA ALA A 197 -2.48 -2.82 24.98
C ALA A 197 -1.50 -2.50 23.85
N VAL A 198 -1.05 -3.52 23.09
CA VAL A 198 -0.10 -3.35 21.98
C VAL A 198 -0.71 -2.49 20.86
N VAL A 199 -1.94 -2.83 20.43
CA VAL A 199 -2.60 -2.12 19.33
C VAL A 199 -2.90 -0.66 19.69
N ARG A 200 -3.28 -0.37 20.93
CA ARG A 200 -3.54 1.01 21.37
C ARG A 200 -2.27 1.83 21.56
N ALA A 201 -1.17 1.20 22.03
CA ALA A 201 0.11 1.87 22.19
C ALA A 201 0.83 2.13 20.86
N ALA A 202 0.50 1.37 19.80
CA ALA A 202 1.13 1.51 18.50
C ALA A 202 0.77 2.83 17.81
N HIS A 203 1.76 3.45 17.16
CA HIS A 203 1.59 4.66 16.36
C HIS A 203 2.19 4.44 14.97
N ALA A 204 1.57 5.06 13.95
CA ALA A 204 2.14 5.07 12.61
C ALA A 204 3.51 5.76 12.60
N LEU A 205 4.41 5.32 11.74
CA LEU A 205 5.68 6.01 11.47
C LEU A 205 5.41 7.41 10.89
N ASP A 206 6.40 8.29 11.02
CA ASP A 206 6.37 9.58 10.34
C ASP A 206 6.47 9.35 8.83
N LEU A 207 5.45 9.81 8.09
CA LEU A 207 5.38 9.63 6.64
C LEU A 207 6.48 10.39 5.89
N THR A 208 7.08 11.44 6.49
CA THR A 208 8.21 12.14 5.88
C THR A 208 9.41 11.20 5.72
N LEU A 209 9.69 10.36 6.72
CA LEU A 209 10.75 9.34 6.64
C LEU A 209 10.48 8.29 5.55
N VAL A 210 9.22 7.92 5.36
CA VAL A 210 8.80 6.98 4.31
C VAL A 210 8.93 7.59 2.91
N GLU A 211 8.73 8.90 2.77
CA GLU A 211 8.84 9.62 1.49
C GLU A 211 10.28 10.03 1.15
N GLU A 212 11.11 10.39 2.12
CA GLU A 212 12.53 10.73 1.92
C GLU A 212 13.32 9.54 1.37
N GLY A 213 13.09 8.32 1.85
CA GLY A 213 13.61 7.09 1.25
C GLY A 213 13.21 6.86 -0.22
N ARG A 214 12.19 7.59 -0.71
CA ARG A 214 11.80 7.60 -2.13
C ARG A 214 12.81 8.35 -3.02
N ALA A 215 13.45 9.39 -2.51
CA ALA A 215 14.47 10.15 -3.24
C ALA A 215 15.74 9.32 -3.40
N ASP A 216 16.19 8.68 -2.32
CA ASP A 216 17.41 7.87 -2.31
C ASP A 216 17.28 6.58 -3.13
N ALA A 217 16.14 5.90 -3.07
CA ALA A 217 15.87 4.70 -3.87
C ALA A 217 15.77 5.01 -5.38
N ALA A 218 15.23 6.17 -5.74
CA ALA A 218 15.16 6.62 -7.14
C ALA A 218 16.55 6.93 -7.71
N GLU A 219 17.46 7.43 -6.88
CA GLU A 219 18.86 7.65 -7.26
C GLU A 219 19.67 6.36 -7.35
N ALA A 220 19.43 5.39 -6.46
CA ALA A 220 20.10 4.09 -6.46
C ALA A 220 19.69 3.23 -7.67
N HIS A 221 18.40 3.21 -8.06
CA HIS A 221 17.93 2.48 -9.25
C HIS A 221 18.51 3.02 -10.56
N LEU A 222 18.76 4.33 -10.63
CA LEU A 222 19.40 4.97 -11.77
C LEU A 222 20.91 4.69 -11.86
N GLY A 223 21.53 4.24 -10.75
CA GLY A 223 22.93 3.84 -10.68
C GLY A 223 23.20 2.42 -11.18
N THR A 224 22.27 1.49 -10.98
CA THR A 224 22.42 0.07 -11.35
C THR A 224 22.22 -0.21 -12.83
N ASP A 225 21.44 0.58 -13.55
CA ASP A 225 21.30 0.48 -15.01
C ASP A 225 22.56 0.94 -15.77
N ARG A 226 23.43 1.73 -15.12
CA ARG A 226 24.73 2.14 -15.69
C ARG A 226 25.79 1.03 -15.66
N ALA A 227 25.62 0.00 -14.85
CA ALA A 227 26.60 -1.11 -14.74
C ALA A 227 26.28 -2.27 -15.69
N ARG A 228 25.17 -2.21 -16.43
CA ARG A 228 24.72 -3.26 -17.36
C ARG A 228 24.65 -2.81 -18.83
N ALA A 229 25.09 -1.59 -19.15
CA ALA A 229 25.26 -1.06 -20.51
C ALA A 229 26.75 -0.90 -20.81
#